data_d74b86308be1ad079cbcd5d2281396be
#
_entry.id   d74b86308be1ad079cbcd5d2281396be
#
_cell.length_a   1.000
_cell.length_b   1.000
_cell.length_c   1.000
_cell.angle_alpha   90.00
_cell.angle_beta   90.00
_cell.angle_gamma   90.00
#
_symmetry.space_group_name_H-M   'P 1'
#
loop_
_entity.id
_entity.type
_entity.pdbx_description
1 polymer ?
#
loop_
_entity_poly.entity_id
_entity_poly.type
_entity_poly.pdbx_seq_one_letter_code
_entity_poly.pdbx_strand_id
1 'polypeptide(L)'
;MKYNKTFRLLSVAIVLSLLVVLPATPVRAAPLVVLSPTSGSLGTKATLTAENFMSYADDIIFLFFNDTEIGSTTVPSTGNFTIEFNIPDDATPGPALITVKDQAGNQLGDSVSFTIEEIEIKLNPSNGIVGTTVTINGKGYYADRNVTIYYAVLPGLRPYNETTSQAVGTAVATPTGEFSFNFTIPNSTAGNHEVMAQDALDNLAKATFEVIPSATLDPTSGAIGDRLTISGTGFGYGKYLNLYFNNTLVGYAKTNKYGNFEVTFFVPISGPGTYNVEAMGEDNNSGKAEFTIIITADASFGPTTGSVGTELTVSGTGFIANSTVTIRFDSTQIATDTVKPDGTFSAIFQVPSSRYGEHTITASDGSNTKQFTFTMESTAPMAPVPLKPEMGIKTESPVYFDWRDVTDPSGVTYTLQIAADEDFTSIVLEKKGLTDSEYALTKEEELKPVNKKASYYWHVKAVDGASNESLWSGTGSFYTGSSLAIPQWAIYTLLGIVALLLTLFSFRIGRRTAYTSSY
;
A
#
# COMPACT_ATOMS: atom_id res chain seq x y z
N MET A 1 92.99 43.17 36.63
CA MET A 1 92.77 42.76 35.29
C MET A 1 91.53 43.41 34.70
N LYS A 2 91.63 44.61 34.18
CA LYS A 2 90.53 45.41 33.58
C LYS A 2 91.03 45.78 32.15
N TYR A 3 90.96 44.85 31.22
CA TYR A 3 91.19 45.12 29.79
C TYR A 3 90.43 44.14 28.90
N ASN A 4 89.07 44.29 28.76
CA ASN A 4 88.37 43.53 27.75
C ASN A 4 86.96 44.01 27.37
N LYS A 5 86.46 45.16 27.89
CA LYS A 5 85.17 45.66 27.46
C LYS A 5 85.23 46.73 26.36
N THR A 6 86.31 47.49 26.28
CA THR A 6 86.44 48.56 25.27
C THR A 6 86.84 48.02 23.87
N PHE A 7 87.61 46.91 23.80
CA PHE A 7 87.96 46.31 22.49
C PHE A 7 86.81 45.55 21.81
N ARG A 8 85.86 45.02 22.57
CA ARG A 8 84.67 44.35 21.98
C ARG A 8 83.60 45.36 21.49
N LEU A 9 83.51 46.55 22.04
CA LEU A 9 82.58 47.60 21.56
C LEU A 9 83.13 48.26 20.26
N LEU A 10 84.45 48.38 20.09
CA LEU A 10 85.07 48.96 18.88
C LEU A 10 84.95 47.99 17.67
N SER A 11 85.10 46.66 17.89
CA SER A 11 85.01 45.68 16.82
C SER A 11 83.56 45.46 16.36
N VAL A 12 82.52 45.58 17.26
CA VAL A 12 81.11 45.54 16.88
C VAL A 12 80.68 46.81 16.16
N ALA A 13 81.24 47.99 16.53
CA ALA A 13 80.94 49.24 15.83
C ALA A 13 81.53 49.31 14.42
N ILE A 14 82.71 48.73 14.19
CA ILE A 14 83.30 48.66 12.86
C ILE A 14 82.65 47.60 11.94
N VAL A 15 82.18 46.46 12.50
CA VAL A 15 81.37 45.49 11.73
C VAL A 15 79.97 46.01 11.40
N LEU A 16 79.32 46.80 12.33
CA LEU A 16 78.06 47.43 12.04
C LEU A 16 78.15 48.62 11.07
N SER A 17 79.30 49.31 11.01
CA SER A 17 79.51 50.42 10.06
C SER A 17 79.91 49.89 8.64
N LEU A 18 80.46 48.71 8.52
CA LEU A 18 80.67 48.07 7.21
C LEU A 18 79.48 47.42 6.62
N LEU A 19 78.39 47.15 7.41
CA LEU A 19 77.09 46.58 6.90
C LEU A 19 76.15 47.65 6.36
N VAL A 20 76.49 48.93 6.41
CA VAL A 20 75.58 50.03 6.04
C VAL A 20 75.87 50.68 4.71
N VAL A 21 76.91 50.22 3.98
CA VAL A 21 77.26 50.79 2.66
C VAL A 21 77.47 49.72 1.61
N LEU A 22 76.53 48.79 1.50
CA LEU A 22 76.31 48.19 0.22
C LEU A 22 75.13 48.97 -0.43
N PRO A 23 75.31 49.62 -1.59
CA PRO A 23 74.17 50.17 -2.28
C PRO A 23 73.30 48.97 -2.59
N ALA A 24 72.05 49.00 -2.00
CA ALA A 24 71.00 48.07 -2.40
C ALA A 24 70.83 48.29 -3.90
N THR A 25 71.42 47.45 -4.70
CA THR A 25 71.06 47.40 -6.10
C THR A 25 69.56 47.22 -6.14
N PRO A 26 68.78 48.09 -6.80
CA PRO A 26 67.35 47.89 -6.87
C PRO A 26 67.16 46.50 -7.45
N VAL A 27 66.55 45.60 -6.68
CA VAL A 27 66.14 44.28 -7.17
C VAL A 27 65.07 44.62 -8.22
N ARG A 28 65.49 44.58 -9.44
CA ARG A 28 64.59 44.82 -10.56
C ARG A 28 63.69 43.56 -10.62
N ALA A 29 62.37 43.76 -10.59
CA ALA A 29 61.44 42.68 -10.73
C ALA A 29 61.74 41.92 -12.04
N ALA A 30 61.80 40.61 -11.98
CA ALA A 30 62.02 39.79 -13.18
C ALA A 30 60.82 39.94 -14.14
N PRO A 31 61.03 39.83 -15.46
CA PRO A 31 59.96 39.77 -16.42
C PRO A 31 58.92 38.72 -16.03
N LEU A 32 57.65 39.13 -15.95
CA LEU A 32 56.53 38.24 -15.61
C LEU A 32 55.60 38.11 -16.83
N VAL A 33 55.17 36.85 -17.09
CA VAL A 33 54.29 36.54 -18.18
C VAL A 33 53.09 35.79 -17.62
N VAL A 34 51.86 36.18 -17.94
CA VAL A 34 50.62 35.57 -17.54
C VAL A 34 49.75 35.31 -18.77
N LEU A 35 49.14 34.12 -18.81
CA LEU A 35 48.26 33.70 -19.92
C LEU A 35 46.83 33.55 -19.46
N SER A 36 45.88 34.02 -20.26
CA SER A 36 44.43 33.85 -20.02
C SER A 36 43.68 33.64 -21.32
N PRO A 37 42.88 32.57 -21.46
CA PRO A 37 42.77 31.40 -20.59
C PRO A 37 44.05 30.56 -20.63
N THR A 38 44.17 29.61 -19.69
CA THR A 38 45.30 28.66 -19.61
C THR A 38 44.95 27.28 -20.20
N SER A 39 43.71 27.10 -20.67
CA SER A 39 43.26 25.89 -21.39
C SER A 39 42.14 26.26 -22.38
N GLY A 40 41.94 25.37 -23.33
CA GLY A 40 40.89 25.51 -24.37
C GLY A 40 41.16 24.58 -25.55
N SER A 41 40.46 24.81 -26.64
CA SER A 41 40.58 24.02 -27.88
C SER A 41 41.33 24.79 -28.98
N LEU A 42 41.41 24.16 -30.14
CA LEU A 42 41.91 24.82 -31.38
C LEU A 42 41.07 26.09 -31.64
N GLY A 43 41.72 27.15 -32.08
CA GLY A 43 41.11 28.46 -32.38
C GLY A 43 40.74 29.28 -31.12
N THR A 44 40.96 28.78 -29.92
CA THR A 44 40.75 29.56 -28.68
C THR A 44 41.60 30.82 -28.71
N LYS A 45 40.96 31.97 -28.49
CA LYS A 45 41.63 33.26 -28.39
C LYS A 45 42.24 33.41 -27.01
N ALA A 46 43.57 33.48 -26.92
CA ALA A 46 44.31 33.66 -25.69
C ALA A 46 45.00 35.03 -25.65
N THR A 47 45.10 35.61 -24.45
CA THR A 47 45.76 36.89 -24.19
C THR A 47 46.97 36.60 -23.27
N LEU A 48 48.17 36.95 -23.75
CA LEU A 48 49.36 36.99 -22.95
C LEU A 48 49.58 38.39 -22.39
N THR A 49 49.66 38.54 -21.10
CA THR A 49 50.01 39.79 -20.41
C THR A 49 51.45 39.70 -19.89
N ALA A 50 52.26 40.68 -20.24
CA ALA A 50 53.68 40.77 -19.88
C ALA A 50 53.92 42.02 -19.04
N GLU A 51 54.67 41.89 -17.95
CA GLU A 51 55.03 42.93 -17.01
C GLU A 51 56.55 42.93 -16.72
N ASN A 52 57.11 44.08 -16.35
CA ASN A 52 58.50 44.25 -15.96
C ASN A 52 59.53 44.06 -17.09
N PHE A 53 59.16 44.28 -18.37
CA PHE A 53 60.02 44.20 -19.57
C PHE A 53 60.71 45.51 -19.89
N MET A 54 60.82 46.47 -18.97
CA MET A 54 61.45 47.78 -19.22
C MET A 54 62.91 47.70 -19.75
N SER A 55 63.63 46.58 -19.50
CA SER A 55 64.99 46.37 -20.02
C SER A 55 65.06 46.17 -21.51
N TYR A 56 63.90 45.88 -22.12
CA TYR A 56 63.69 45.57 -23.52
C TYR A 56 62.81 46.66 -24.19
N ALA A 57 62.65 47.83 -23.55
CA ALA A 57 61.88 48.94 -24.11
C ALA A 57 62.38 49.27 -25.52
N ASP A 58 61.41 49.44 -26.45
CA ASP A 58 61.57 49.69 -27.88
C ASP A 58 62.14 48.49 -28.68
N ASP A 59 62.44 47.32 -28.06
CA ASP A 59 62.82 46.09 -28.74
C ASP A 59 61.60 45.38 -29.33
N ILE A 60 61.81 44.65 -30.43
CA ILE A 60 60.79 43.72 -30.98
C ILE A 60 60.99 42.38 -30.27
N ILE A 61 59.91 41.86 -29.70
CA ILE A 61 59.87 40.52 -29.12
C ILE A 61 58.91 39.64 -29.90
N PHE A 62 59.14 38.34 -29.85
CA PHE A 62 58.42 37.33 -30.60
C PHE A 62 57.75 36.35 -29.62
N LEU A 63 56.51 35.98 -29.95
CA LEU A 63 55.70 35.00 -29.21
C LEU A 63 55.79 33.66 -29.94
N PHE A 64 56.15 32.60 -29.20
CA PHE A 64 56.23 31.25 -29.72
C PHE A 64 55.21 30.37 -29.03
N PHE A 65 54.54 29.54 -29.81
CA PHE A 65 53.73 28.39 -29.37
C PHE A 65 54.57 27.13 -29.63
N ASN A 66 55.10 26.49 -28.57
CA ASN A 66 56.20 25.53 -28.67
C ASN A 66 57.37 26.15 -29.45
N ASP A 67 57.65 25.63 -30.62
CA ASP A 67 58.77 26.11 -31.48
C ASP A 67 58.30 26.98 -32.67
N THR A 68 57.00 27.21 -32.80
CA THR A 68 56.41 27.97 -33.90
C THR A 68 56.13 29.43 -33.48
N GLU A 69 56.64 30.39 -34.24
CA GLU A 69 56.32 31.80 -34.04
C GLU A 69 54.86 32.06 -34.39
N ILE A 70 54.12 32.69 -33.46
CA ILE A 70 52.69 32.98 -33.60
C ILE A 70 52.35 34.49 -33.53
N GLY A 71 53.35 35.33 -33.29
CA GLY A 71 53.15 36.76 -33.26
C GLY A 71 54.37 37.52 -32.74
N SER A 72 54.36 38.83 -32.89
CA SER A 72 55.40 39.75 -32.40
C SER A 72 54.82 41.07 -31.97
N THR A 73 55.50 41.79 -31.07
CA THR A 73 55.14 43.17 -30.68
C THR A 73 56.38 43.94 -30.26
N THR A 74 56.32 45.28 -30.29
CA THR A 74 57.34 46.17 -29.72
C THR A 74 57.05 46.43 -28.25
N VAL A 75 58.05 46.29 -27.39
CA VAL A 75 57.90 46.53 -25.95
C VAL A 75 57.75 48.04 -25.70
N PRO A 76 56.63 48.50 -25.09
CA PRO A 76 56.46 49.91 -24.72
C PRO A 76 57.48 50.38 -23.70
N SER A 77 57.74 51.68 -23.61
CA SER A 77 58.61 52.27 -22.58
C SER A 77 58.19 51.97 -21.13
N THR A 78 56.95 51.64 -20.90
CA THR A 78 56.42 51.17 -19.60
C THR A 78 56.88 49.77 -19.23
N GLY A 79 57.36 48.99 -20.22
CA GLY A 79 57.72 47.56 -20.04
C GLY A 79 56.50 46.62 -19.83
N ASN A 80 55.27 47.09 -20.03
CA ASN A 80 54.04 46.28 -19.89
C ASN A 80 53.30 46.27 -21.22
N PHE A 81 52.87 45.08 -21.67
CA PHE A 81 52.16 44.89 -22.92
C PHE A 81 51.24 43.67 -22.89
N THR A 82 50.32 43.57 -23.86
CA THR A 82 49.46 42.40 -24.08
C THR A 82 49.55 41.98 -25.53
N ILE A 83 49.52 40.66 -25.79
CA ILE A 83 49.42 40.07 -27.12
C ILE A 83 48.24 39.13 -27.15
N GLU A 84 47.33 39.29 -28.08
CA GLU A 84 46.25 38.36 -28.38
C GLU A 84 46.66 37.47 -29.55
N PHE A 85 46.38 36.17 -29.41
CA PHE A 85 46.65 35.19 -30.47
C PHE A 85 45.61 34.08 -30.40
N ASN A 86 45.44 33.33 -31.48
CA ASN A 86 44.62 32.13 -31.49
C ASN A 86 45.49 30.89 -31.33
N ILE A 87 44.99 29.87 -30.64
CA ILE A 87 45.63 28.55 -30.58
C ILE A 87 45.65 28.00 -32.03
N PRO A 88 46.82 27.55 -32.55
CA PRO A 88 46.97 27.07 -33.92
C PRO A 88 46.06 25.88 -34.26
N ASP A 89 45.61 25.79 -35.51
CA ASP A 89 44.71 24.74 -36.02
C ASP A 89 45.38 23.35 -36.08
N ASP A 90 46.70 23.31 -36.13
CA ASP A 90 47.52 22.10 -36.18
C ASP A 90 48.07 21.67 -34.80
N ALA A 91 47.65 22.35 -33.73
CA ALA A 91 48.07 22.04 -32.40
C ALA A 91 47.47 20.70 -31.92
N THR A 92 48.27 19.88 -31.24
CA THR A 92 47.86 18.57 -30.72
C THR A 92 47.35 18.67 -29.28
N PRO A 93 46.39 17.85 -28.86
CA PRO A 93 45.92 17.82 -27.47
C PRO A 93 47.03 17.60 -26.47
N GLY A 94 46.97 18.30 -25.33
CA GLY A 94 47.95 18.25 -24.27
C GLY A 94 48.59 19.62 -23.96
N PRO A 95 49.61 19.67 -23.08
CA PRO A 95 50.25 20.92 -22.69
C PRO A 95 51.17 21.45 -23.82
N ALA A 96 51.03 22.72 -24.16
CA ALA A 96 51.87 23.47 -25.05
C ALA A 96 52.55 24.63 -24.29
N LEU A 97 53.80 24.99 -24.64
CA LEU A 97 54.53 26.06 -24.00
C LEU A 97 54.39 27.35 -24.83
N ILE A 98 54.05 28.43 -24.17
CA ILE A 98 54.06 29.77 -24.73
C ILE A 98 55.31 30.47 -24.20
N THR A 99 56.20 30.92 -25.09
CA THR A 99 57.45 31.58 -24.73
C THR A 99 57.57 32.92 -25.43
N VAL A 100 58.14 33.90 -24.72
CA VAL A 100 58.54 35.19 -25.27
C VAL A 100 60.02 35.16 -25.52
N LYS A 101 60.48 35.52 -26.73
CA LYS A 101 61.89 35.55 -27.10
C LYS A 101 62.28 36.93 -27.71
N ASP A 102 63.57 37.31 -27.54
CA ASP A 102 64.14 38.47 -28.23
C ASP A 102 64.50 38.14 -29.69
N GLN A 103 64.99 39.14 -30.44
CA GLN A 103 65.42 38.98 -31.84
C GLN A 103 66.64 38.03 -32.02
N ALA A 104 67.37 37.77 -30.95
CA ALA A 104 68.48 36.80 -30.93
C ALA A 104 68.00 35.38 -30.60
N GLY A 105 66.70 35.19 -30.26
CA GLY A 105 66.11 33.91 -29.91
C GLY A 105 66.27 33.55 -28.43
N ASN A 106 66.76 34.46 -27.59
CA ASN A 106 66.79 34.23 -26.14
C ASN A 106 65.45 34.36 -25.49
N GLN A 107 65.06 33.42 -24.57
CA GLN A 107 63.82 33.47 -23.83
C GLN A 107 63.87 34.60 -22.79
N LEU A 108 62.78 35.36 -22.75
CA LEU A 108 62.54 36.50 -21.87
C LEU A 108 61.44 36.13 -20.83
N GLY A 109 61.80 36.02 -19.55
CA GLY A 109 60.88 35.59 -18.50
C GLY A 109 60.63 34.09 -18.52
N ASP A 110 59.71 33.66 -17.67
CA ASP A 110 59.29 32.24 -17.59
C ASP A 110 58.29 31.92 -18.73
N SER A 111 58.36 30.65 -19.22
CA SER A 111 57.31 30.15 -20.13
C SER A 111 56.01 29.88 -19.39
N VAL A 112 54.90 30.09 -20.03
CA VAL A 112 53.56 29.75 -19.54
C VAL A 112 52.97 28.57 -20.32
N SER A 113 52.20 27.70 -19.66
CA SER A 113 51.61 26.53 -20.31
C SER A 113 50.17 26.81 -20.69
N PHE A 114 49.80 26.37 -21.89
CA PHE A 114 48.40 26.27 -22.34
C PHE A 114 48.05 24.79 -22.53
N THR A 115 46.92 24.34 -21.96
CA THR A 115 46.45 22.96 -22.14
C THR A 115 45.40 22.89 -23.24
N ILE A 116 45.74 22.19 -24.34
CA ILE A 116 44.79 21.92 -25.42
C ILE A 116 43.91 20.73 -24.99
N GLU A 117 42.59 20.99 -24.89
CA GLU A 117 41.63 19.98 -24.47
C GLU A 117 41.46 18.87 -25.52
N GLU A 118 41.37 17.62 -25.05
CA GLU A 118 41.04 16.47 -25.89
C GLU A 118 39.52 16.50 -26.19
N ILE A 119 39.15 16.10 -27.42
CA ILE A 119 37.76 16.08 -27.87
C ILE A 119 37.03 14.95 -27.15
N GLU A 120 35.98 15.31 -26.40
CA GLU A 120 35.16 14.38 -25.62
C GLU A 120 33.70 14.82 -25.64
N ILE A 121 32.78 13.84 -25.62
CA ILE A 121 31.35 14.07 -25.32
C ILE A 121 30.88 13.18 -24.18
N LYS A 122 29.96 13.70 -23.37
CA LYS A 122 29.27 12.99 -22.30
C LYS A 122 27.76 13.15 -22.44
N LEU A 123 27.03 12.05 -22.20
CA LEU A 123 25.58 12.03 -22.23
C LEU A 123 25.02 11.96 -20.82
N ASN A 124 23.98 12.70 -20.56
CA ASN A 124 23.23 12.64 -19.31
C ASN A 124 21.71 12.75 -19.58
N PRO A 125 20.90 11.67 -19.35
CA PRO A 125 21.33 10.32 -18.99
C PRO A 125 22.02 9.59 -20.16
N SER A 126 22.68 8.46 -19.88
CA SER A 126 23.32 7.58 -20.87
C SER A 126 22.45 6.38 -21.28
N ASN A 127 21.26 6.23 -20.67
CA ASN A 127 20.25 5.23 -21.00
C ASN A 127 18.85 5.79 -20.80
N GLY A 128 17.85 5.13 -21.36
CA GLY A 128 16.45 5.50 -21.22
C GLY A 128 15.57 4.95 -22.33
N ILE A 129 14.30 5.31 -22.29
CA ILE A 129 13.32 4.91 -23.30
C ILE A 129 13.36 5.86 -24.51
N VAL A 130 12.74 5.47 -25.61
CA VAL A 130 12.44 6.37 -26.74
C VAL A 130 11.70 7.61 -26.20
N GLY A 131 12.09 8.81 -26.67
CA GLY A 131 11.53 10.08 -26.18
C GLY A 131 12.24 10.66 -24.95
N THR A 132 13.21 9.96 -24.36
CA THR A 132 14.04 10.50 -23.27
C THR A 132 14.80 11.73 -23.76
N THR A 133 14.73 12.83 -23.00
CA THR A 133 15.56 14.01 -23.24
C THR A 133 16.95 13.77 -22.69
N VAL A 134 17.96 13.93 -23.52
CA VAL A 134 19.38 13.73 -23.21
C VAL A 134 20.11 15.05 -23.36
N THR A 135 20.90 15.42 -22.38
CA THR A 135 21.88 16.51 -22.46
C THR A 135 23.21 15.93 -22.90
N ILE A 136 23.75 16.41 -24.03
CA ILE A 136 25.10 16.16 -24.48
C ILE A 136 25.98 17.34 -24.12
N ASN A 137 27.07 17.10 -23.40
CA ASN A 137 28.11 18.08 -23.12
C ASN A 137 29.38 17.66 -23.85
N GLY A 138 29.95 18.57 -24.59
CA GLY A 138 31.20 18.36 -25.33
C GLY A 138 32.26 19.37 -24.96
N LYS A 139 33.53 18.98 -25.13
CA LYS A 139 34.70 19.84 -24.98
C LYS A 139 35.76 19.49 -26.01
N GLY A 140 36.72 20.43 -26.23
CA GLY A 140 37.81 20.24 -27.17
C GLY A 140 37.43 20.50 -28.63
N TYR A 141 36.23 20.99 -28.91
CA TYR A 141 35.77 21.34 -30.25
C TYR A 141 36.32 22.72 -30.68
N TYR A 142 36.38 22.97 -31.98
CA TYR A 142 36.91 24.24 -32.47
C TYR A 142 36.11 25.43 -31.93
N ALA A 143 36.79 26.39 -31.33
CA ALA A 143 36.20 27.56 -30.69
C ALA A 143 35.29 28.35 -31.66
N ASP A 144 34.12 28.78 -31.16
CA ASP A 144 33.12 29.58 -31.87
C ASP A 144 32.58 28.96 -33.17
N ARG A 145 32.66 27.62 -33.33
CA ARG A 145 32.16 26.89 -34.51
C ARG A 145 30.94 26.02 -34.19
N ASN A 146 30.21 25.71 -35.26
CA ASN A 146 29.08 24.79 -35.18
C ASN A 146 29.57 23.36 -34.96
N VAL A 147 28.89 22.64 -34.03
CA VAL A 147 29.03 21.22 -33.79
C VAL A 147 27.70 20.56 -34.10
N THR A 148 27.66 19.64 -35.06
CA THR A 148 26.45 18.89 -35.42
C THR A 148 26.40 17.59 -34.64
N ILE A 149 25.23 17.32 -34.04
CA ILE A 149 24.97 16.12 -33.23
C ILE A 149 24.18 15.13 -34.08
N TYR A 150 24.66 13.87 -34.14
CA TYR A 150 24.03 12.76 -34.86
C TYR A 150 23.67 11.64 -33.89
N TYR A 151 22.59 10.94 -34.17
CA TYR A 151 22.13 9.75 -33.46
C TYR A 151 22.00 8.59 -34.45
N ALA A 152 22.63 7.44 -34.16
CA ALA A 152 22.54 6.23 -34.97
C ALA A 152 21.22 5.50 -34.66
N VAL A 153 20.21 5.62 -35.51
CA VAL A 153 18.88 5.05 -35.33
C VAL A 153 18.88 3.51 -35.38
N LEU A 154 19.75 2.94 -36.22
CA LEU A 154 19.93 1.48 -36.38
C LEU A 154 21.33 1.08 -35.93
N PRO A 155 21.47 0.32 -34.83
CA PRO A 155 22.78 -0.08 -34.31
C PRO A 155 23.48 -1.06 -35.26
N GLY A 156 24.81 -0.94 -35.34
CA GLY A 156 25.68 -1.90 -36.05
C GLY A 156 25.79 -1.74 -37.55
N LEU A 157 25.08 -0.78 -38.19
CA LEU A 157 25.25 -0.52 -39.63
C LEU A 157 26.37 0.50 -39.85
N ARG A 158 27.37 0.13 -40.66
CA ARG A 158 28.47 0.99 -41.12
C ARG A 158 28.55 0.95 -42.66
N PRO A 159 28.86 2.04 -43.36
CA PRO A 159 29.25 3.36 -42.86
C PRO A 159 28.05 4.14 -42.37
N TYR A 160 28.31 5.10 -41.44
CA TYR A 160 27.30 6.07 -41.01
C TYR A 160 26.97 6.99 -42.19
N ASN A 161 25.77 6.94 -42.69
CA ASN A 161 25.24 7.80 -43.76
C ASN A 161 23.83 8.27 -43.37
N GLU A 162 23.23 9.12 -44.20
CA GLU A 162 21.89 9.67 -43.96
C GLU A 162 20.79 8.64 -43.78
N THR A 163 21.04 7.37 -44.13
CA THR A 163 20.09 6.27 -43.94
C THR A 163 20.24 5.53 -42.60
N THR A 164 21.38 5.67 -41.91
CA THR A 164 21.69 4.95 -40.64
C THR A 164 21.84 5.86 -39.44
N SER A 165 22.15 7.15 -39.64
CA SER A 165 22.25 8.19 -38.61
C SER A 165 21.39 9.38 -38.95
N GLN A 166 20.79 9.98 -37.95
CA GLN A 166 19.94 11.16 -38.05
C GLN A 166 20.61 12.32 -37.32
N ALA A 167 20.75 13.47 -37.99
CA ALA A 167 21.10 14.72 -37.31
C ALA A 167 19.97 15.11 -36.34
N VAL A 168 20.31 15.24 -35.05
CA VAL A 168 19.34 15.59 -34.01
C VAL A 168 19.44 17.04 -33.58
N GLY A 169 20.50 17.74 -34.02
CA GLY A 169 20.63 19.17 -33.82
C GLY A 169 22.05 19.71 -34.04
N THR A 170 22.22 21.00 -33.79
CA THR A 170 23.50 21.69 -33.88
C THR A 170 23.65 22.62 -32.69
N ALA A 171 24.84 22.65 -32.09
CA ALA A 171 25.24 23.60 -31.07
C ALA A 171 26.40 24.49 -31.58
N VAL A 172 26.66 25.60 -30.93
CA VAL A 172 27.85 26.42 -31.16
C VAL A 172 28.79 26.22 -30.00
N ALA A 173 30.06 25.88 -30.30
CA ALA A 173 31.09 25.77 -29.27
C ALA A 173 31.40 27.14 -28.67
N THR A 174 31.69 27.23 -27.41
CA THR A 174 32.13 28.42 -26.69
C THR A 174 33.52 28.88 -27.21
N PRO A 175 34.01 30.07 -26.84
CA PRO A 175 35.36 30.50 -27.16
C PRO A 175 36.47 29.59 -26.61
N THR A 176 36.16 28.67 -25.69
CA THR A 176 37.10 27.65 -25.17
C THR A 176 36.82 26.25 -25.72
N GLY A 177 35.84 26.10 -26.65
CA GLY A 177 35.56 24.82 -27.32
C GLY A 177 34.63 23.87 -26.59
N GLU A 178 33.82 24.39 -25.66
CA GLU A 178 32.81 23.62 -24.95
C GLU A 178 31.42 23.85 -25.55
N PHE A 179 30.53 22.84 -25.50
CA PHE A 179 29.13 23.02 -25.83
C PHE A 179 28.21 22.18 -24.93
N SER A 180 26.96 22.59 -24.85
CA SER A 180 25.87 21.82 -24.23
C SER A 180 24.65 21.87 -25.15
N PHE A 181 24.00 20.71 -25.37
CA PHE A 181 22.82 20.62 -26.24
C PHE A 181 21.86 19.56 -25.73
N ASN A 182 20.55 19.83 -25.81
CA ASN A 182 19.50 18.88 -25.45
C ASN A 182 18.82 18.34 -26.70
N PHE A 183 18.65 17.02 -26.75
CA PHE A 183 17.86 16.36 -27.78
C PHE A 183 17.02 15.24 -27.19
N THR A 184 16.00 14.80 -27.93
CA THR A 184 15.17 13.65 -27.53
C THR A 184 15.55 12.43 -28.34
N ILE A 185 15.64 11.26 -27.67
CA ILE A 185 15.93 9.99 -28.33
C ILE A 185 14.83 9.66 -29.34
N PRO A 186 15.14 9.56 -30.63
CA PRO A 186 14.17 9.26 -31.67
C PRO A 186 13.74 7.79 -31.62
N ASN A 187 12.69 7.42 -32.38
CA ASN A 187 12.27 6.03 -32.54
C ASN A 187 13.45 5.17 -33.00
N SER A 188 13.83 4.22 -32.16
CA SER A 188 14.96 3.32 -32.36
C SER A 188 14.76 1.99 -31.63
N THR A 189 15.50 0.96 -32.00
CA THR A 189 15.44 -0.37 -31.40
C THR A 189 16.10 -0.40 -30.02
N ALA A 190 15.90 -1.50 -29.29
CA ALA A 190 16.62 -1.77 -28.04
C ALA A 190 18.12 -1.85 -28.22
N GLY A 191 18.87 -1.47 -27.17
CA GLY A 191 20.30 -1.63 -27.07
C GLY A 191 21.11 -0.37 -27.33
N ASN A 192 22.39 -0.54 -27.61
CA ASN A 192 23.34 0.57 -27.70
C ASN A 192 23.29 1.29 -29.03
N HIS A 193 23.10 2.59 -28.97
CA HIS A 193 23.12 3.51 -30.11
C HIS A 193 24.27 4.51 -29.96
N GLU A 194 25.03 4.76 -31.05
CA GLU A 194 26.06 5.78 -31.04
C GLU A 194 25.44 7.17 -31.15
N VAL A 195 25.87 8.08 -30.27
CA VAL A 195 25.70 9.52 -30.39
C VAL A 195 27.03 10.11 -30.79
N MET A 196 27.05 10.93 -31.82
CA MET A 196 28.24 11.51 -32.38
C MET A 196 28.11 13.04 -32.41
N ALA A 197 29.19 13.73 -32.11
CA ALA A 197 29.28 15.16 -32.30
C ALA A 197 30.47 15.49 -33.19
N GLN A 198 30.25 16.27 -34.26
CA GLN A 198 31.22 16.59 -35.29
C GLN A 198 31.23 18.06 -35.59
N ASP A 199 32.37 18.70 -35.64
CA ASP A 199 32.53 20.08 -36.08
C ASP A 199 32.90 20.19 -37.59
N ALA A 200 33.07 21.41 -38.06
CA ALA A 200 33.37 21.69 -39.48
C ALA A 200 34.77 21.28 -39.94
N LEU A 201 35.66 20.94 -39.01
CA LEU A 201 37.03 20.42 -39.27
C LEU A 201 37.12 18.91 -39.11
N ASP A 202 35.96 18.21 -39.12
CA ASP A 202 35.83 16.77 -38.95
C ASP A 202 36.31 16.25 -37.56
N ASN A 203 36.44 17.12 -36.57
CA ASN A 203 36.69 16.72 -35.20
C ASN A 203 35.50 15.95 -34.66
N LEU A 204 35.65 14.68 -34.34
CA LEU A 204 34.58 13.74 -34.02
C LEU A 204 34.80 13.05 -32.68
N ALA A 205 33.82 13.18 -31.77
CA ALA A 205 33.73 12.32 -30.59
C ALA A 205 32.44 11.49 -30.62
N LYS A 206 32.44 10.37 -29.89
CA LYS A 206 31.36 9.40 -29.81
C LYS A 206 31.06 9.02 -28.37
N ALA A 207 29.78 8.83 -28.08
CA ALA A 207 29.29 8.24 -26.83
C ALA A 207 28.15 7.26 -27.12
N THR A 208 27.87 6.38 -26.19
CA THR A 208 26.81 5.38 -26.34
C THR A 208 25.61 5.75 -25.49
N PHE A 209 24.42 5.66 -26.07
CA PHE A 209 23.15 5.70 -25.37
C PHE A 209 22.47 4.34 -25.47
N GLU A 210 22.05 3.76 -24.32
CA GLU A 210 21.33 2.50 -24.28
C GLU A 210 19.81 2.75 -24.30
N VAL A 211 19.11 2.27 -25.33
CA VAL A 211 17.65 2.31 -25.43
C VAL A 211 17.06 1.12 -24.69
N ILE A 212 16.19 1.41 -23.75
CA ILE A 212 15.46 0.43 -22.93
C ILE A 212 14.03 0.30 -23.48
N PRO A 213 13.52 -0.93 -23.68
CA PRO A 213 12.13 -1.15 -24.09
C PRO A 213 11.12 -0.58 -23.09
N SER A 214 10.03 -0.03 -23.58
CA SER A 214 8.91 0.44 -22.77
C SER A 214 7.58 0.05 -23.38
N ALA A 215 6.57 -0.15 -22.51
CA ALA A 215 5.20 -0.37 -22.91
C ALA A 215 4.25 0.58 -22.19
N THR A 216 3.15 0.93 -22.83
CA THR A 216 2.06 1.74 -22.30
C THR A 216 0.73 1.09 -22.60
N LEU A 217 -0.29 1.42 -21.81
CA LEU A 217 -1.65 0.90 -21.93
C LEU A 217 -2.63 2.06 -22.13
N ASP A 218 -3.62 1.82 -22.96
CA ASP A 218 -4.78 2.69 -23.12
C ASP A 218 -6.06 1.85 -23.29
N PRO A 219 -7.04 1.99 -22.36
CA PRO A 219 -6.98 2.72 -21.08
C PRO A 219 -6.08 2.01 -20.04
N THR A 220 -5.76 2.69 -18.91
CA THR A 220 -5.00 2.12 -17.80
C THR A 220 -5.88 1.45 -16.73
N SER A 221 -7.21 1.52 -16.89
CA SER A 221 -8.19 0.87 -16.03
C SER A 221 -9.49 0.59 -16.78
N GLY A 222 -10.23 -0.43 -16.33
CA GLY A 222 -11.51 -0.83 -16.94
C GLY A 222 -12.07 -2.11 -16.32
N ALA A 223 -13.12 -2.63 -16.94
CA ALA A 223 -13.79 -3.87 -16.52
C ALA A 223 -13.24 -5.10 -17.26
N ILE A 224 -13.59 -6.29 -16.77
CA ILE A 224 -13.40 -7.56 -17.49
C ILE A 224 -14.11 -7.50 -18.84
N GLY A 225 -13.42 -7.93 -19.90
CA GLY A 225 -13.94 -7.92 -21.26
C GLY A 225 -13.84 -6.59 -21.98
N ASP A 226 -13.35 -5.52 -21.32
CA ASP A 226 -13.06 -4.26 -21.98
C ASP A 226 -11.91 -4.41 -22.96
N ARG A 227 -11.91 -3.56 -23.98
CA ARG A 227 -10.87 -3.50 -24.98
C ARG A 227 -9.68 -2.70 -24.47
N LEU A 228 -8.50 -3.32 -24.46
CA LEU A 228 -7.25 -2.75 -23.97
C LEU A 228 -6.22 -2.74 -25.09
N THR A 229 -5.62 -1.58 -25.34
CA THR A 229 -4.51 -1.45 -26.30
C THR A 229 -3.19 -1.36 -25.55
N ILE A 230 -2.24 -2.24 -25.90
CA ILE A 230 -0.85 -2.14 -25.46
C ILE A 230 -0.02 -1.61 -26.63
N SER A 231 0.76 -0.59 -26.38
CA SER A 231 1.73 -0.02 -27.32
C SER A 231 3.11 -0.06 -26.70
N GLY A 232 4.14 -0.29 -27.51
CA GLY A 232 5.51 -0.30 -27.02
C GLY A 232 6.52 0.26 -28.02
N THR A 233 7.63 0.75 -27.48
CA THR A 233 8.75 1.32 -28.22
C THR A 233 10.07 0.79 -27.69
N GLY A 234 11.13 0.84 -28.50
CA GLY A 234 12.46 0.43 -28.07
C GLY A 234 12.65 -1.09 -27.96
N PHE A 235 11.84 -1.90 -28.64
CA PHE A 235 12.06 -3.34 -28.76
C PHE A 235 13.01 -3.69 -29.92
N GLY A 236 13.38 -4.98 -30.07
CA GLY A 236 14.20 -5.43 -31.20
C GLY A 236 13.50 -5.24 -32.56
N TYR A 237 14.28 -5.11 -33.64
CA TYR A 237 13.79 -5.00 -35.03
C TYR A 237 13.09 -6.27 -35.49
N GLY A 238 11.83 -6.17 -35.92
CA GLY A 238 11.08 -7.25 -36.54
C GLY A 238 10.81 -8.47 -35.63
N LYS A 239 10.92 -8.30 -34.30
CA LYS A 239 10.78 -9.37 -33.30
C LYS A 239 9.31 -9.72 -33.05
N TYR A 240 9.07 -11.00 -32.75
CA TYR A 240 7.79 -11.45 -32.22
C TYR A 240 7.79 -11.26 -30.71
N LEU A 241 6.65 -10.78 -30.19
CA LEU A 241 6.41 -10.51 -28.78
C LEU A 241 5.27 -11.39 -28.28
N ASN A 242 5.42 -11.96 -27.11
CA ASN A 242 4.35 -12.53 -26.32
C ASN A 242 3.80 -11.44 -25.38
N LEU A 243 2.46 -11.35 -25.30
CA LEU A 243 1.76 -10.41 -24.43
C LEU A 243 1.16 -11.17 -23.26
N TYR A 244 1.49 -10.77 -22.06
CA TYR A 244 1.02 -11.38 -20.83
C TYR A 244 0.20 -10.40 -20.01
N PHE A 245 -0.91 -10.88 -19.46
CA PHE A 245 -1.69 -10.21 -18.43
C PHE A 245 -1.57 -11.05 -17.15
N ASN A 246 -0.92 -10.52 -16.11
CA ASN A 246 -0.66 -11.26 -14.87
C ASN A 246 -0.10 -12.69 -15.13
N ASN A 247 0.96 -12.79 -15.95
CA ASN A 247 1.60 -14.05 -16.41
C ASN A 247 0.74 -14.97 -17.29
N THR A 248 -0.48 -14.59 -17.62
CA THR A 248 -1.33 -15.35 -18.58
C THR A 248 -1.13 -14.79 -19.97
N LEU A 249 -0.81 -15.64 -20.94
CA LEU A 249 -0.65 -15.26 -22.35
C LEU A 249 -1.99 -14.80 -22.92
N VAL A 250 -2.06 -13.54 -23.37
CA VAL A 250 -3.29 -12.92 -23.90
C VAL A 250 -3.20 -12.56 -25.38
N GLY A 251 -2.00 -12.61 -25.98
CA GLY A 251 -1.84 -12.29 -27.40
C GLY A 251 -0.39 -12.25 -27.86
N TYR A 252 -0.21 -11.87 -29.10
CA TYR A 252 1.07 -11.75 -29.78
C TYR A 252 1.13 -10.43 -30.54
N ALA A 253 2.34 -9.88 -30.67
CA ALA A 253 2.61 -8.73 -31.51
C ALA A 253 3.87 -8.96 -32.36
N LYS A 254 4.11 -8.11 -33.37
CA LYS A 254 5.36 -8.07 -34.11
C LYS A 254 5.81 -6.62 -34.21
N THR A 255 7.07 -6.38 -33.88
CA THR A 255 7.66 -5.04 -33.95
C THR A 255 7.98 -4.62 -35.37
N ASN A 256 7.92 -3.33 -35.65
CA ASN A 256 8.36 -2.74 -36.89
C ASN A 256 9.89 -2.53 -36.94
N LYS A 257 10.40 -1.86 -37.99
CA LYS A 257 11.84 -1.60 -38.15
C LYS A 257 12.48 -0.74 -37.06
N TYR A 258 11.69 -0.01 -36.30
CA TYR A 258 12.14 0.82 -35.19
C TYR A 258 11.88 0.19 -33.81
N GLY A 259 11.43 -1.08 -33.79
CA GLY A 259 11.11 -1.75 -32.54
C GLY A 259 9.80 -1.33 -31.87
N ASN A 260 8.88 -0.69 -32.62
CA ASN A 260 7.58 -0.29 -32.11
C ASN A 260 6.51 -1.30 -32.45
N PHE A 261 5.51 -1.45 -31.56
CA PHE A 261 4.30 -2.26 -31.82
C PHE A 261 3.08 -1.59 -31.18
N GLU A 262 1.91 -1.97 -31.65
CA GLU A 262 0.60 -1.65 -31.08
C GLU A 262 -0.33 -2.81 -31.35
N VAL A 263 -1.05 -3.27 -30.30
CA VAL A 263 -2.00 -4.37 -30.41
C VAL A 263 -3.09 -4.26 -29.36
N THR A 264 -4.28 -4.75 -29.71
CA THR A 264 -5.45 -4.72 -28.85
C THR A 264 -5.83 -6.14 -28.44
N PHE A 265 -6.18 -6.33 -27.18
CA PHE A 265 -6.76 -7.56 -26.64
C PHE A 265 -7.89 -7.20 -25.65
N PHE A 266 -8.60 -8.24 -25.16
CA PHE A 266 -9.64 -8.04 -24.15
C PHE A 266 -9.11 -8.35 -22.76
N VAL A 267 -9.51 -7.53 -21.75
CA VAL A 267 -9.17 -7.76 -20.35
C VAL A 267 -9.68 -9.15 -19.93
N PRO A 268 -8.80 -10.07 -19.49
CA PRO A 268 -9.19 -11.43 -19.12
C PRO A 268 -9.98 -11.47 -17.81
N ILE A 269 -10.68 -12.58 -17.57
CA ILE A 269 -11.41 -12.83 -16.32
C ILE A 269 -10.41 -12.85 -15.16
N SER A 270 -10.53 -11.88 -14.26
CA SER A 270 -9.71 -11.72 -13.07
C SER A 270 -10.50 -10.91 -12.03
N GLY A 271 -10.19 -11.06 -10.75
CA GLY A 271 -10.81 -10.24 -9.70
C GLY A 271 -10.45 -8.76 -9.83
N PRO A 272 -11.07 -7.87 -9.03
CA PRO A 272 -10.66 -6.48 -8.95
C PRO A 272 -9.23 -6.36 -8.41
N GLY A 273 -8.45 -5.40 -8.92
CA GLY A 273 -7.05 -5.18 -8.52
C GLY A 273 -6.19 -4.66 -9.65
N THR A 274 -4.92 -4.37 -9.34
CA THR A 274 -3.93 -3.90 -10.31
C THR A 274 -3.06 -5.08 -10.76
N TYR A 275 -2.90 -5.21 -12.07
CA TYR A 275 -2.21 -6.31 -12.73
C TYR A 275 -1.12 -5.79 -13.67
N ASN A 276 0.02 -6.49 -13.72
CA ASN A 276 1.05 -6.21 -14.71
C ASN A 276 0.62 -6.75 -16.09
N VAL A 277 0.75 -5.89 -17.09
CA VAL A 277 0.68 -6.26 -18.51
C VAL A 277 2.07 -6.14 -19.09
N GLU A 278 2.60 -7.22 -19.64
CA GLU A 278 3.97 -7.31 -20.12
C GLU A 278 4.01 -7.72 -21.59
N ALA A 279 4.81 -7.00 -22.37
CA ALA A 279 5.25 -7.43 -23.69
C ALA A 279 6.68 -7.97 -23.58
N MET A 280 6.90 -9.22 -23.97
CA MET A 280 8.19 -9.91 -23.90
C MET A 280 8.61 -10.41 -25.28
N GLY A 281 9.75 -9.96 -25.76
CA GLY A 281 10.36 -10.38 -27.03
C GLY A 281 11.11 -11.70 -26.94
N GLU A 282 11.25 -12.37 -28.08
CA GLU A 282 12.08 -13.58 -28.21
C GLU A 282 13.58 -13.35 -27.90
N ASP A 283 14.01 -12.09 -27.84
CA ASP A 283 15.35 -11.60 -27.47
C ASP A 283 15.46 -11.19 -25.98
N ASN A 284 14.44 -11.54 -25.17
CA ASN A 284 14.31 -11.20 -23.75
C ASN A 284 14.16 -9.70 -23.45
N ASN A 285 13.99 -8.86 -24.46
CA ASN A 285 13.58 -7.48 -24.24
C ASN A 285 12.14 -7.44 -23.74
N SER A 286 11.86 -6.72 -22.65
CA SER A 286 10.52 -6.62 -22.10
C SER A 286 10.15 -5.20 -21.69
N GLY A 287 8.85 -4.87 -21.84
CA GLY A 287 8.26 -3.64 -21.35
C GLY A 287 7.00 -3.98 -20.56
N LYS A 288 6.78 -3.27 -19.44
CA LYS A 288 5.65 -3.50 -18.52
C LYS A 288 4.86 -2.24 -18.32
N ALA A 289 3.55 -2.40 -18.13
CA ALA A 289 2.64 -1.36 -17.68
C ALA A 289 1.59 -1.96 -16.76
N GLU A 290 0.98 -1.15 -15.90
CA GLU A 290 -0.03 -1.61 -14.95
C GLU A 290 -1.43 -1.29 -15.45
N PHE A 291 -2.35 -2.25 -15.29
CA PHE A 291 -3.77 -2.12 -15.56
C PHE A 291 -4.59 -2.40 -14.31
N THR A 292 -5.53 -1.51 -13.98
CA THR A 292 -6.42 -1.69 -12.82
C THR A 292 -7.79 -2.17 -13.28
N ILE A 293 -8.17 -3.39 -12.88
CA ILE A 293 -9.54 -3.88 -13.05
C ILE A 293 -10.41 -3.22 -11.99
N ILE A 294 -11.35 -2.38 -12.45
CA ILE A 294 -12.34 -1.69 -11.63
C ILE A 294 -13.66 -2.45 -11.79
N ILE A 295 -14.05 -3.19 -10.75
CA ILE A 295 -15.37 -3.81 -10.64
C ILE A 295 -16.00 -3.21 -9.38
N THR A 296 -17.15 -2.55 -9.53
CA THR A 296 -17.95 -2.14 -8.37
C THR A 296 -18.51 -3.39 -7.73
N ALA A 297 -18.14 -3.64 -6.47
CA ALA A 297 -18.72 -4.75 -5.73
C ALA A 297 -20.25 -4.61 -5.71
N ASP A 298 -20.96 -5.68 -6.02
CA ASP A 298 -22.40 -5.79 -5.91
C ASP A 298 -22.79 -7.12 -5.26
N ALA A 299 -23.91 -7.16 -4.57
CA ALA A 299 -24.40 -8.36 -3.94
C ALA A 299 -25.92 -8.37 -3.90
N SER A 300 -26.45 -9.57 -3.88
CA SER A 300 -27.87 -9.85 -3.71
C SER A 300 -28.10 -10.81 -2.54
N PHE A 301 -29.28 -10.80 -2.00
CA PHE A 301 -29.62 -11.65 -0.88
C PHE A 301 -31.11 -12.04 -0.95
N GLY A 302 -31.44 -13.20 -0.40
CA GLY A 302 -32.84 -13.66 -0.33
C GLY A 302 -32.98 -15.00 0.38
N PRO A 303 -34.20 -15.27 0.88
CA PRO A 303 -35.39 -14.40 0.94
C PRO A 303 -35.19 -13.19 1.87
N THR A 304 -36.04 -12.13 1.71
CA THR A 304 -35.92 -10.89 2.49
C THR A 304 -36.76 -10.90 3.77
N THR A 305 -37.60 -11.93 3.93
CA THR A 305 -38.48 -12.12 5.10
C THR A 305 -38.51 -13.60 5.46
N GLY A 306 -38.74 -13.92 6.73
CA GLY A 306 -38.87 -15.29 7.19
C GLY A 306 -38.88 -15.43 8.69
N SER A 307 -38.91 -16.67 9.15
CA SER A 307 -38.84 -17.10 10.56
C SER A 307 -37.44 -17.51 10.97
N VAL A 308 -37.22 -17.78 12.25
CA VAL A 308 -36.02 -18.42 12.75
C VAL A 308 -35.77 -19.74 12.00
N GLY A 309 -34.53 -20.03 11.61
CA GLY A 309 -34.19 -21.21 10.83
C GLY A 309 -34.44 -21.10 9.33
N THR A 310 -35.01 -20.00 8.82
CA THR A 310 -35.14 -19.76 7.37
C THR A 310 -33.73 -19.77 6.73
N GLU A 311 -33.56 -20.53 5.65
CA GLU A 311 -32.32 -20.54 4.87
C GLU A 311 -32.21 -19.29 4.01
N LEU A 312 -31.13 -18.53 4.16
CA LEU A 312 -30.81 -17.35 3.38
C LEU A 312 -29.56 -17.59 2.54
N THR A 313 -29.54 -17.03 1.33
CA THR A 313 -28.39 -16.99 0.45
C THR A 313 -27.96 -15.56 0.23
N VAL A 314 -26.67 -15.26 0.43
CA VAL A 314 -26.04 -14.00 0.02
C VAL A 314 -25.03 -14.32 -1.07
N SER A 315 -25.16 -13.70 -2.24
CA SER A 315 -24.26 -13.86 -3.37
C SER A 315 -23.73 -12.51 -3.83
N GLY A 316 -22.47 -12.44 -4.22
CA GLY A 316 -21.87 -11.19 -4.67
C GLY A 316 -20.87 -11.36 -5.81
N THR A 317 -20.56 -10.24 -6.47
CA THR A 317 -19.60 -10.08 -7.55
C THR A 317 -18.73 -8.86 -7.29
N GLY A 318 -17.51 -8.82 -7.83
CA GLY A 318 -16.63 -7.66 -7.69
C GLY A 318 -15.97 -7.51 -6.32
N PHE A 319 -15.98 -8.56 -5.50
CA PHE A 319 -15.23 -8.64 -4.25
C PHE A 319 -13.77 -9.02 -4.51
N ILE A 320 -12.88 -8.78 -3.53
CA ILE A 320 -11.44 -9.04 -3.68
C ILE A 320 -11.20 -10.55 -3.86
N ALA A 321 -10.60 -10.95 -4.97
CA ALA A 321 -10.29 -12.34 -5.27
C ALA A 321 -9.45 -13.01 -4.16
N ASN A 322 -9.82 -14.25 -3.80
CA ASN A 322 -9.19 -15.06 -2.76
C ASN A 322 -9.24 -14.46 -1.33
N SER A 323 -10.00 -13.38 -1.11
CA SER A 323 -10.30 -12.87 0.23
C SER A 323 -11.40 -13.70 0.91
N THR A 324 -11.59 -13.50 2.20
CA THR A 324 -12.71 -14.07 2.96
C THR A 324 -13.83 -13.04 3.07
N VAL A 325 -15.01 -13.38 2.56
CA VAL A 325 -16.24 -12.63 2.86
C VAL A 325 -16.80 -13.10 4.18
N THR A 326 -17.06 -12.16 5.07
CA THR A 326 -17.73 -12.37 6.36
C THR A 326 -19.18 -11.91 6.24
N ILE A 327 -20.12 -12.80 6.57
CA ILE A 327 -21.55 -12.50 6.66
C ILE A 327 -21.93 -12.30 8.11
N ARG A 328 -22.59 -11.18 8.40
CA ARG A 328 -23.11 -10.87 9.73
C ARG A 328 -24.61 -10.69 9.69
N PHE A 329 -25.26 -11.16 10.75
CA PHE A 329 -26.64 -10.84 11.11
C PHE A 329 -26.56 -9.86 12.28
N ASP A 330 -26.97 -8.63 12.07
CA ASP A 330 -26.66 -7.48 12.94
C ASP A 330 -25.14 -7.38 13.22
N SER A 331 -24.72 -7.50 14.44
CA SER A 331 -23.32 -7.49 14.84
C SER A 331 -22.65 -8.89 14.87
N THR A 332 -23.45 -9.96 14.81
CA THR A 332 -22.97 -11.35 15.00
C THR A 332 -22.53 -11.96 13.67
N GLN A 333 -21.31 -12.49 13.61
CA GLN A 333 -20.86 -13.28 12.47
C GLN A 333 -21.58 -14.62 12.42
N ILE A 334 -22.20 -14.94 11.28
CA ILE A 334 -23.01 -16.16 11.10
C ILE A 334 -22.48 -17.09 10.01
N ALA A 335 -21.77 -16.55 9.02
CA ALA A 335 -21.16 -17.34 7.95
C ALA A 335 -19.90 -16.65 7.39
N THR A 336 -19.09 -17.42 6.65
CA THR A 336 -17.99 -16.94 5.82
C THR A 336 -17.96 -17.73 4.53
N ASP A 337 -17.44 -17.10 3.45
CA ASP A 337 -17.12 -17.78 2.20
C ASP A 337 -15.82 -17.21 1.64
N THR A 338 -15.14 -17.96 0.76
CA THR A 338 -13.94 -17.49 0.06
C THR A 338 -14.33 -16.96 -1.30
N VAL A 339 -13.94 -15.72 -1.60
CA VAL A 339 -14.16 -15.12 -2.92
C VAL A 339 -13.34 -15.87 -3.97
N LYS A 340 -14.00 -16.31 -5.04
CA LYS A 340 -13.36 -16.98 -6.17
C LYS A 340 -12.42 -16.03 -6.93
N PRO A 341 -11.50 -16.56 -7.75
CA PRO A 341 -10.59 -15.73 -8.56
C PRO A 341 -11.28 -14.72 -9.48
N ASP A 342 -12.54 -14.95 -9.85
CA ASP A 342 -13.37 -14.06 -10.65
C ASP A 342 -14.10 -12.97 -9.86
N GLY A 343 -13.86 -12.89 -8.55
CA GLY A 343 -14.50 -11.91 -7.67
C GLY A 343 -15.91 -12.30 -7.21
N THR A 344 -16.36 -13.56 -7.41
CA THR A 344 -17.69 -14.03 -6.98
C THR A 344 -17.64 -14.82 -5.68
N PHE A 345 -18.73 -14.77 -4.90
CA PHE A 345 -18.97 -15.64 -3.74
C PHE A 345 -20.45 -15.99 -3.60
N SER A 346 -20.77 -17.04 -2.81
CA SER A 346 -22.13 -17.41 -2.46
C SER A 346 -22.18 -18.14 -1.12
N ALA A 347 -22.66 -17.45 -0.09
CA ALA A 347 -22.77 -17.98 1.26
C ALA A 347 -24.22 -18.30 1.62
N ILE A 348 -24.44 -19.49 2.21
CA ILE A 348 -25.74 -19.97 2.68
C ILE A 348 -25.67 -20.09 4.20
N PHE A 349 -26.72 -19.64 4.89
CA PHE A 349 -26.83 -19.74 6.34
C PHE A 349 -28.30 -19.75 6.79
N GLN A 350 -28.54 -20.11 8.05
CA GLN A 350 -29.89 -20.08 8.64
C GLN A 350 -30.05 -18.85 9.53
N VAL A 351 -31.23 -18.26 9.50
CA VAL A 351 -31.63 -17.12 10.35
C VAL A 351 -31.51 -17.54 11.81
N PRO A 352 -30.70 -16.86 12.62
CA PRO A 352 -30.56 -17.17 14.05
C PRO A 352 -31.81 -16.71 14.83
N SER A 353 -32.00 -17.27 16.04
CA SER A 353 -33.02 -16.78 16.96
C SER A 353 -32.74 -15.32 17.30
N SER A 354 -33.72 -14.46 17.00
CA SER A 354 -33.66 -13.00 17.17
C SER A 354 -35.04 -12.47 17.35
N ARG A 355 -35.17 -11.25 17.88
CA ARG A 355 -36.45 -10.60 18.06
C ARG A 355 -37.10 -10.31 16.69
N TYR A 356 -38.45 -10.30 16.64
CA TYR A 356 -39.18 -9.88 15.44
C TYR A 356 -38.82 -8.45 14.98
N GLY A 357 -38.98 -8.18 13.70
CA GLY A 357 -38.72 -6.89 13.09
C GLY A 357 -37.55 -6.89 12.13
N GLU A 358 -37.00 -5.72 11.84
CA GLU A 358 -35.90 -5.55 10.87
C GLU A 358 -34.53 -5.87 11.46
N HIS A 359 -33.75 -6.64 10.72
CA HIS A 359 -32.37 -7.00 11.00
C HIS A 359 -31.47 -6.66 9.83
N THR A 360 -30.23 -6.31 10.09
CA THR A 360 -29.25 -5.99 9.06
C THR A 360 -28.39 -7.21 8.74
N ILE A 361 -28.37 -7.61 7.45
CA ILE A 361 -27.41 -8.57 6.91
C ILE A 361 -26.26 -7.79 6.30
N THR A 362 -25.04 -8.06 6.71
CA THR A 362 -23.82 -7.42 6.17
C THR A 362 -22.92 -8.47 5.54
N ALA A 363 -22.49 -8.23 4.28
CA ALA A 363 -21.47 -9.01 3.60
C ALA A 363 -20.25 -8.13 3.37
N SER A 364 -19.07 -8.52 3.88
CA SER A 364 -17.84 -7.72 3.75
C SER A 364 -16.60 -8.58 3.57
N ASP A 365 -15.71 -8.16 2.65
CA ASP A 365 -14.36 -8.72 2.45
C ASP A 365 -13.26 -7.88 3.13
N GLY A 366 -13.67 -6.89 3.93
CA GLY A 366 -12.76 -5.93 4.59
C GLY A 366 -12.58 -4.61 3.83
N SER A 367 -12.71 -4.62 2.50
CA SER A 367 -12.64 -3.42 1.64
C SER A 367 -14.02 -3.06 1.07
N ASN A 368 -14.77 -4.05 0.63
CA ASN A 368 -16.13 -3.91 0.12
C ASN A 368 -17.12 -4.34 1.19
N THR A 369 -18.22 -3.59 1.32
CA THR A 369 -19.30 -3.92 2.24
C THR A 369 -20.65 -3.66 1.59
N LYS A 370 -21.54 -4.65 1.66
CA LYS A 370 -22.96 -4.55 1.26
C LYS A 370 -23.84 -4.86 2.43
N GLN A 371 -24.94 -4.12 2.54
CA GLN A 371 -25.92 -4.27 3.61
C GLN A 371 -27.31 -4.48 3.01
N PHE A 372 -28.09 -5.33 3.68
CA PHE A 372 -29.45 -5.69 3.31
C PHE A 372 -30.31 -5.69 4.57
N THR A 373 -31.62 -5.50 4.40
CA THR A 373 -32.59 -5.62 5.46
C THR A 373 -33.34 -6.95 5.34
N PHE A 374 -33.30 -7.73 6.41
CA PHE A 374 -34.13 -8.92 6.59
C PHE A 374 -35.23 -8.61 7.59
N THR A 375 -36.46 -8.95 7.28
CA THR A 375 -37.59 -8.76 8.19
C THR A 375 -37.98 -10.09 8.84
N MET A 376 -37.67 -10.22 10.14
CA MET A 376 -38.09 -11.35 10.95
C MET A 376 -39.61 -11.26 11.14
N GLU A 377 -40.31 -12.37 10.98
CA GLU A 377 -41.75 -12.46 11.14
C GLU A 377 -42.20 -11.99 12.53
N SER A 378 -43.43 -11.47 12.63
CA SER A 378 -44.03 -10.91 13.86
C SER A 378 -45.37 -11.59 14.25
N THR A 379 -45.62 -12.77 13.70
CA THR A 379 -46.83 -13.53 13.99
C THR A 379 -46.68 -14.28 15.31
N ALA A 380 -47.50 -13.93 16.29
CA ALA A 380 -47.44 -14.61 17.58
C ALA A 380 -48.06 -16.03 17.48
N PRO A 381 -47.50 -17.02 18.21
CA PRO A 381 -48.09 -18.35 18.30
C PRO A 381 -49.51 -18.30 18.91
N MET A 382 -50.30 -19.34 18.71
CA MET A 382 -51.61 -19.46 19.33
C MET A 382 -51.49 -19.60 20.85
N ALA A 383 -52.49 -19.07 21.60
CA ALA A 383 -52.52 -19.27 23.05
C ALA A 383 -52.68 -20.76 23.38
N PRO A 384 -51.88 -21.33 24.31
CA PRO A 384 -52.04 -22.70 24.76
C PRO A 384 -53.42 -22.94 25.41
N VAL A 385 -53.91 -24.16 25.40
CA VAL A 385 -55.14 -24.55 26.05
C VAL A 385 -54.83 -25.40 27.31
N PRO A 386 -55.17 -24.95 28.53
CA PRO A 386 -54.95 -25.70 29.76
C PRO A 386 -55.67 -27.06 29.74
N LEU A 387 -54.97 -28.11 30.18
CA LEU A 387 -55.54 -29.45 30.29
C LEU A 387 -55.54 -29.95 31.75
N LYS A 388 -54.41 -29.81 32.47
CA LYS A 388 -54.27 -30.19 33.89
C LYS A 388 -53.51 -29.15 34.67
N PRO A 389 -53.88 -28.89 35.93
CA PRO A 389 -55.06 -29.42 36.66
C PRO A 389 -56.37 -28.94 36.09
N GLU A 390 -57.39 -29.77 36.07
CA GLU A 390 -58.74 -29.33 35.71
C GLU A 390 -59.25 -28.26 36.69
N MET A 391 -60.13 -27.39 36.24
CA MET A 391 -60.61 -26.24 37.03
C MET A 391 -61.26 -26.65 38.35
N GLY A 392 -60.75 -26.09 39.44
CA GLY A 392 -61.34 -26.22 40.77
C GLY A 392 -61.14 -27.59 41.42
N ILE A 393 -60.24 -28.44 40.95
CA ILE A 393 -59.99 -29.77 41.56
C ILE A 393 -58.99 -29.70 42.71
N LYS A 394 -58.98 -30.71 43.55
CA LYS A 394 -57.95 -30.97 44.52
C LYS A 394 -56.80 -31.70 43.84
N THR A 395 -55.58 -31.20 44.00
CA THR A 395 -54.35 -31.84 43.50
C THR A 395 -53.52 -32.35 44.66
N GLU A 396 -52.68 -33.36 44.39
CA GLU A 396 -51.65 -33.85 45.30
C GLU A 396 -50.26 -33.32 44.89
N SER A 397 -49.33 -33.24 45.84
CA SER A 397 -47.92 -32.84 45.57
C SER A 397 -47.16 -34.04 45.02
N PRO A 398 -46.29 -33.87 43.99
CA PRO A 398 -46.07 -32.63 43.22
C PRO A 398 -47.22 -32.34 42.27
N VAL A 399 -47.59 -31.04 42.13
CA VAL A 399 -48.63 -30.60 41.18
C VAL A 399 -48.09 -30.69 39.77
N TYR A 400 -48.85 -31.29 38.86
CA TYR A 400 -48.54 -31.48 37.45
C TYR A 400 -49.42 -30.62 36.60
N PHE A 401 -48.78 -29.81 35.74
CA PHE A 401 -49.42 -28.91 34.77
C PHE A 401 -49.28 -29.49 33.39
N ASP A 402 -50.30 -29.39 32.57
CA ASP A 402 -50.36 -29.92 31.21
C ASP A 402 -51.23 -29.00 30.37
N TRP A 403 -50.80 -28.69 29.20
CA TRP A 403 -51.53 -27.86 28.21
C TRP A 403 -51.34 -28.41 26.81
N ARG A 404 -52.19 -28.01 25.89
CA ARG A 404 -52.09 -28.48 24.50
C ARG A 404 -50.88 -27.89 23.80
N ASP A 405 -50.14 -28.73 23.04
CA ASP A 405 -49.06 -28.31 22.20
C ASP A 405 -49.45 -27.18 21.26
N VAL A 406 -48.58 -26.22 21.10
CA VAL A 406 -48.63 -25.12 20.12
C VAL A 406 -47.47 -25.26 19.17
N THR A 407 -47.66 -24.98 17.89
CA THR A 407 -46.63 -25.00 16.85
C THR A 407 -46.50 -23.64 16.23
N ASP A 408 -45.27 -23.27 15.93
CA ASP A 408 -44.87 -22.06 15.21
C ASP A 408 -43.65 -22.31 14.35
N PRO A 409 -43.54 -21.69 13.16
CA PRO A 409 -42.35 -21.84 12.29
C PRO A 409 -41.03 -21.49 12.95
N SER A 410 -40.99 -20.54 13.88
CA SER A 410 -39.83 -20.12 14.65
C SER A 410 -39.55 -21.01 15.87
N GLY A 411 -40.34 -22.09 16.06
CA GLY A 411 -40.31 -22.92 17.27
C GLY A 411 -41.06 -22.28 18.43
N VAL A 412 -41.34 -23.02 19.51
CA VAL A 412 -42.15 -22.55 20.66
C VAL A 412 -41.45 -22.92 21.97
N THR A 413 -41.51 -22.00 22.92
CA THR A 413 -41.29 -22.23 24.35
C THR A 413 -42.47 -21.68 25.14
N TYR A 414 -42.61 -22.13 26.43
CA TYR A 414 -43.76 -21.70 27.24
C TYR A 414 -43.32 -20.93 28.47
N THR A 415 -44.23 -20.05 28.93
CA THR A 415 -44.12 -19.37 30.21
C THR A 415 -45.33 -19.73 31.04
N LEU A 416 -45.11 -20.45 32.17
CA LEU A 416 -46.14 -20.81 33.15
C LEU A 416 -46.09 -19.83 34.31
N GLN A 417 -47.23 -19.31 34.73
CA GLN A 417 -47.42 -18.56 35.98
C GLN A 417 -48.42 -19.23 36.88
N ILE A 418 -48.13 -19.24 38.18
CA ILE A 418 -49.02 -19.68 39.26
C ILE A 418 -49.17 -18.53 40.23
N ALA A 419 -50.41 -18.17 40.59
CA ALA A 419 -50.71 -17.08 41.49
C ALA A 419 -51.65 -17.51 42.62
N ALA A 420 -51.66 -16.73 43.72
CA ALA A 420 -52.54 -16.89 44.84
C ALA A 420 -53.90 -16.20 44.65
N ASP A 421 -54.08 -15.46 43.55
CA ASP A 421 -55.30 -14.73 43.20
C ASP A 421 -55.57 -14.85 41.69
N GLU A 422 -56.84 -14.67 41.29
CA GLU A 422 -57.34 -14.83 39.92
C GLU A 422 -56.81 -13.76 38.96
N ASP A 423 -56.47 -12.58 39.51
CA ASP A 423 -55.98 -11.43 38.72
C ASP A 423 -54.45 -11.48 38.54
N PHE A 424 -53.74 -12.52 39.03
CA PHE A 424 -52.31 -12.70 38.94
C PHE A 424 -51.49 -11.52 39.49
N THR A 425 -52.00 -10.86 40.54
CA THR A 425 -51.29 -9.79 41.25
C THR A 425 -50.28 -10.36 42.26
N SER A 426 -50.52 -11.57 42.75
CA SER A 426 -49.69 -12.29 43.73
C SER A 426 -49.11 -13.55 43.09
N ILE A 427 -48.09 -13.39 42.23
CA ILE A 427 -47.40 -14.49 41.56
C ILE A 427 -46.63 -15.32 42.62
N VAL A 428 -46.89 -16.62 42.67
CA VAL A 428 -46.23 -17.59 43.56
C VAL A 428 -45.06 -18.26 42.85
N LEU A 429 -45.22 -18.55 41.56
CA LEU A 429 -44.18 -19.16 40.73
C LEU A 429 -44.31 -18.67 39.30
N GLU A 430 -43.17 -18.35 38.65
CA GLU A 430 -43.05 -18.15 37.22
C GLU A 430 -41.93 -19.01 36.63
N LYS A 431 -42.22 -19.75 35.56
CA LYS A 431 -41.26 -20.57 34.80
C LYS A 431 -41.30 -20.12 33.36
N LYS A 432 -40.11 -19.78 32.83
CA LYS A 432 -39.93 -19.35 31.43
C LYS A 432 -39.04 -20.32 30.65
N GLY A 433 -39.21 -20.37 29.34
CA GLY A 433 -38.40 -21.16 28.44
C GLY A 433 -38.63 -22.67 28.58
N LEU A 434 -39.84 -23.08 29.00
CA LEU A 434 -40.24 -24.50 29.03
C LEU A 434 -40.36 -24.98 27.58
N THR A 435 -39.67 -26.07 27.24
CA THR A 435 -39.68 -26.69 25.91
C THR A 435 -40.81 -27.68 25.71
N ASP A 436 -41.32 -28.26 26.79
CA ASP A 436 -42.38 -29.25 26.80
C ASP A 436 -43.71 -28.58 27.17
N SER A 437 -44.81 -29.08 26.65
CA SER A 437 -46.17 -28.60 26.95
C SER A 437 -46.69 -29.09 28.31
N GLU A 438 -45.81 -29.44 29.23
CA GLU A 438 -46.08 -29.90 30.56
C GLU A 438 -45.03 -29.44 31.57
N TYR A 439 -45.40 -29.36 32.83
CA TYR A 439 -44.48 -29.04 33.92
C TYR A 439 -44.93 -29.65 35.24
N ALA A 440 -44.03 -30.41 35.89
CA ALA A 440 -44.24 -30.88 37.25
C ALA A 440 -43.44 -30.02 38.23
N LEU A 441 -44.09 -29.53 39.30
CA LEU A 441 -43.38 -28.82 40.36
C LEU A 441 -42.29 -29.69 40.96
N THR A 442 -41.14 -29.12 41.19
CA THR A 442 -40.06 -29.80 41.95
C THR A 442 -40.37 -29.78 43.46
N LYS A 443 -39.62 -30.54 44.24
CA LYS A 443 -39.79 -30.57 45.69
C LYS A 443 -39.50 -29.22 46.36
N GLU A 444 -38.63 -28.42 45.76
CA GLU A 444 -38.27 -27.09 46.24
C GLU A 444 -39.37 -26.04 45.89
N GLU A 445 -40.24 -26.35 44.92
CA GLU A 445 -41.35 -25.53 44.46
C GLU A 445 -42.69 -25.91 45.04
N GLU A 446 -42.67 -26.76 46.05
CA GLU A 446 -43.88 -27.25 46.70
C GLU A 446 -44.76 -26.11 47.23
N LEU A 447 -46.04 -26.07 46.79
CA LEU A 447 -46.98 -25.04 47.17
C LEU A 447 -47.54 -25.30 48.58
N LYS A 448 -47.81 -24.20 49.30
CA LYS A 448 -48.45 -24.31 50.60
C LYS A 448 -49.84 -24.93 50.47
N PRO A 449 -50.26 -25.81 51.39
CA PRO A 449 -51.60 -26.37 51.37
C PRO A 449 -52.64 -25.29 51.50
N VAL A 450 -53.57 -25.24 50.55
CA VAL A 450 -54.72 -24.29 50.51
C VAL A 450 -56.03 -25.04 50.33
N ASN A 451 -57.13 -24.50 50.86
CA ASN A 451 -58.46 -25.04 50.66
C ASN A 451 -59.15 -24.46 49.43
N LYS A 452 -60.30 -25.03 49.03
CA LYS A 452 -61.04 -24.61 47.81
C LYS A 452 -61.40 -23.12 47.77
N LYS A 453 -61.52 -22.46 48.93
CA LYS A 453 -61.86 -21.01 48.99
C LYS A 453 -60.66 -20.10 48.76
N ALA A 454 -59.46 -20.64 48.85
CA ALA A 454 -58.21 -19.90 48.62
C ALA A 454 -57.38 -20.64 47.57
N SER A 455 -58.00 -21.01 46.43
CA SER A 455 -57.35 -21.76 45.32
C SER A 455 -56.15 -21.04 44.78
N TYR A 456 -55.20 -21.79 44.24
CA TYR A 456 -54.19 -21.28 43.31
C TYR A 456 -54.81 -21.17 41.92
N TYR A 457 -54.32 -20.19 41.18
CA TYR A 457 -54.66 -19.92 39.78
C TYR A 457 -53.41 -20.10 38.94
N TRP A 458 -53.58 -20.53 37.69
CA TRP A 458 -52.48 -20.70 36.78
C TRP A 458 -52.89 -20.40 35.34
N HIS A 459 -51.95 -19.91 34.57
CA HIS A 459 -52.08 -19.75 33.14
C HIS A 459 -50.73 -19.96 32.44
N VAL A 460 -50.71 -20.15 31.14
CA VAL A 460 -49.53 -20.39 30.34
C VAL A 460 -49.63 -19.58 29.06
N LYS A 461 -48.52 -19.04 28.57
CA LYS A 461 -48.43 -18.46 27.25
C LYS A 461 -47.33 -19.14 26.46
N ALA A 462 -47.42 -19.11 25.13
CA ALA A 462 -46.41 -19.54 24.19
C ALA A 462 -45.57 -18.35 23.76
N VAL A 463 -44.27 -18.59 23.52
CA VAL A 463 -43.29 -17.62 23.04
C VAL A 463 -42.53 -18.28 21.93
N ASP A 464 -42.48 -17.71 20.73
CA ASP A 464 -41.74 -18.25 19.60
C ASP A 464 -40.24 -17.86 19.62
N GLY A 465 -39.47 -18.37 18.65
CA GLY A 465 -38.02 -18.08 18.51
C GLY A 465 -37.71 -16.64 18.11
N ALA A 466 -38.72 -15.90 17.55
CA ALA A 466 -38.66 -14.49 17.22
C ALA A 466 -39.13 -13.58 18.37
N SER A 467 -39.41 -14.18 19.54
CA SER A 467 -39.90 -13.51 20.76
C SER A 467 -41.29 -12.88 20.62
N ASN A 468 -42.11 -13.38 19.69
CA ASN A 468 -43.51 -13.03 19.67
C ASN A 468 -44.23 -13.83 20.76
N GLU A 469 -45.08 -13.19 21.54
CA GLU A 469 -45.78 -13.81 22.66
C GLU A 469 -47.27 -14.00 22.32
N SER A 470 -47.80 -15.18 22.60
CA SER A 470 -49.23 -15.41 22.53
C SER A 470 -49.98 -14.64 23.63
N LEU A 471 -51.29 -14.55 23.52
CA LEU A 471 -52.11 -14.24 24.68
C LEU A 471 -51.95 -15.33 25.74
N TRP A 472 -52.21 -14.97 26.99
CA TRP A 472 -52.29 -15.97 28.04
C TRP A 472 -53.43 -16.95 27.76
N SER A 473 -53.28 -18.18 28.17
CA SER A 473 -54.34 -19.20 28.16
C SER A 473 -55.53 -18.79 29.01
N GLY A 474 -56.60 -19.51 28.92
CA GLY A 474 -57.66 -19.46 29.94
C GLY A 474 -57.08 -19.80 31.34
N THR A 475 -57.60 -19.14 32.38
CA THR A 475 -57.16 -19.34 33.75
C THR A 475 -57.66 -20.69 34.29
N GLY A 476 -56.72 -21.54 34.71
CA GLY A 476 -57.00 -22.76 35.50
C GLY A 476 -56.99 -22.45 37.00
N SER A 477 -57.70 -23.21 37.79
CA SER A 477 -57.63 -23.10 39.27
C SER A 477 -57.60 -24.47 39.94
N PHE A 478 -56.88 -24.58 41.05
CA PHE A 478 -56.75 -25.80 41.82
C PHE A 478 -56.46 -25.49 43.30
N TYR A 479 -56.64 -26.51 44.17
CA TYR A 479 -56.27 -26.39 45.57
C TYR A 479 -55.55 -27.66 46.03
N THR A 480 -54.58 -27.53 46.94
CA THR A 480 -53.71 -28.63 47.38
C THR A 480 -54.26 -29.34 48.62
N GLY A 481 -55.32 -28.83 49.19
CA GLY A 481 -55.91 -29.36 50.41
C GLY A 481 -55.09 -29.08 51.66
N SER A 482 -55.76 -28.82 52.77
CA SER A 482 -55.03 -28.83 54.03
C SER A 482 -54.66 -30.27 54.34
N SER A 483 -53.39 -30.59 54.47
CA SER A 483 -53.03 -31.73 55.24
C SER A 483 -53.49 -31.44 56.67
N LEU A 484 -54.66 -31.98 57.06
CA LEU A 484 -54.88 -32.16 58.48
C LEU A 484 -53.83 -33.21 58.92
N ALA A 485 -52.66 -32.74 59.17
CA ALA A 485 -51.73 -33.50 60.00
C ALA A 485 -52.43 -33.59 61.37
N ILE A 486 -53.18 -34.66 61.59
CA ILE A 486 -53.69 -34.93 62.94
C ILE A 486 -52.42 -35.03 63.82
N PRO A 487 -52.19 -34.04 64.72
CA PRO A 487 -50.97 -34.03 65.52
C PRO A 487 -50.86 -35.36 66.22
N GLN A 488 -49.71 -35.94 66.28
CA GLN A 488 -49.48 -37.23 66.90
C GLN A 488 -50.11 -37.36 68.34
N TRP A 489 -50.15 -36.25 69.10
CA TRP A 489 -50.82 -36.18 70.36
C TRP A 489 -52.32 -36.46 70.26
N ALA A 490 -53.01 -36.01 69.17
CA ALA A 490 -54.42 -36.23 68.94
C ALA A 490 -54.69 -37.74 68.61
N ILE A 491 -53.78 -38.36 67.84
CA ILE A 491 -53.84 -39.84 67.60
C ILE A 491 -53.64 -40.58 68.88
N TYR A 492 -52.69 -40.20 69.73
CA TYR A 492 -52.48 -40.84 71.03
C TYR A 492 -53.58 -40.61 72.04
N THR A 493 -54.23 -39.43 72.02
CA THR A 493 -55.43 -39.15 72.82
C THR A 493 -56.61 -39.96 72.34
N LEU A 494 -56.83 -40.14 71.04
CA LEU A 494 -57.86 -41.00 70.51
C LEU A 494 -57.64 -42.48 70.87
N LEU A 495 -56.42 -42.98 70.73
CA LEU A 495 -56.04 -44.32 71.13
C LEU A 495 -56.19 -44.51 72.63
N GLY A 496 -55.85 -43.51 73.45
CA GLY A 496 -56.02 -43.51 74.87
C GLY A 496 -57.51 -43.55 75.27
N ILE A 497 -58.37 -42.78 74.59
CA ILE A 497 -59.81 -42.84 74.81
C ILE A 497 -60.41 -44.17 74.40
N VAL A 498 -59.97 -44.76 73.26
CA VAL A 498 -60.43 -46.09 72.83
C VAL A 498 -59.99 -47.17 73.85
N ALA A 499 -58.76 -47.13 74.34
CA ALA A 499 -58.23 -48.03 75.35
C ALA A 499 -59.01 -47.89 76.68
N LEU A 500 -59.32 -46.65 77.07
CA LEU A 500 -60.17 -46.38 78.27
C LEU A 500 -61.60 -46.91 78.11
N LEU A 501 -62.16 -46.73 76.91
CA LEU A 501 -63.48 -47.29 76.62
C LEU A 501 -63.52 -48.85 76.64
N LEU A 502 -62.47 -49.44 76.07
CA LEU A 502 -62.30 -50.91 76.10
C LEU A 502 -62.12 -51.43 77.51
N THR A 503 -61.32 -50.77 78.39
CA THR A 503 -61.18 -51.13 79.79
C THR A 503 -62.49 -50.95 80.60
N LEU A 504 -63.18 -49.89 80.37
CA LEU A 504 -64.52 -49.66 80.95
C LEU A 504 -65.54 -50.72 80.49
N PHE A 505 -65.48 -51.11 79.21
CA PHE A 505 -66.32 -52.19 78.71
C PHE A 505 -65.99 -53.55 79.27
N SER A 506 -64.73 -53.89 79.38
CA SER A 506 -64.24 -55.10 79.99
C SER A 506 -64.56 -55.14 81.49
N PHE A 507 -64.45 -53.99 82.19
CA PHE A 507 -64.90 -53.90 83.63
C PHE A 507 -66.35 -54.09 83.80
N ARG A 508 -67.17 -53.62 82.82
CA ARG A 508 -68.65 -53.78 82.85
C ARG A 508 -69.04 -55.25 82.56
N ILE A 509 -68.38 -55.97 81.70
CA ILE A 509 -68.58 -57.40 81.43
C ILE A 509 -68.09 -58.24 82.59
N GLY A 510 -66.94 -57.94 83.18
CA GLY A 510 -66.42 -58.65 84.38
C GLY A 510 -67.34 -58.55 85.60
N ARG A 511 -68.09 -57.44 85.79
CA ARG A 511 -69.11 -57.28 86.81
C ARG A 511 -70.39 -58.09 86.52
N ARG A 512 -70.71 -58.39 85.26
CA ARG A 512 -71.88 -59.25 84.93
C ARG A 512 -71.62 -60.73 85.10
N THR A 513 -70.41 -61.19 85.02
CA THR A 513 -70.01 -62.61 85.24
C THR A 513 -69.80 -62.94 86.68
N ALA A 514 -69.60 -61.94 87.57
CA ALA A 514 -69.44 -62.22 89.06
C ALA A 514 -70.79 -62.37 89.79
N TYR A 515 -71.98 -62.27 89.17
CA TYR A 515 -73.29 -62.44 89.79
C TYR A 515 -74.01 -63.71 89.36
N THR A 516 -73.40 -64.68 88.70
CA THR A 516 -74.05 -65.94 88.29
C THR A 516 -73.32 -67.24 88.81
N SER A 517 -72.74 -67.18 89.97
CA SER A 517 -72.20 -68.40 90.57
C SER A 517 -72.51 -68.42 92.09
N SER A 518 -73.81 -68.61 92.42
CA SER A 518 -74.23 -69.21 93.70
C SER A 518 -75.71 -69.65 93.53
N TYR A 519 -75.85 -70.89 93.11
CA TYR A 519 -76.78 -71.95 93.52
C TYR A 519 -76.42 -73.23 92.74
#